data_5eb8abf0b9006a1378d8678128a5afda
#
_entry.id   5eb8abf0b9006a1378d8678128a5afda
#
_cell.length_a   1.000
_cell.length_b   1.000
_cell.length_c   1.000
_cell.angle_alpha   90.00
_cell.angle_beta   90.00
_cell.angle_gamma   90.00
#
_symmetry.space_group_name_H-M   'P 1'
#
loop_
_entity.id
_entity.type
_entity.pdbx_description
1 polymer ?
#
loop_
_entity_poly.entity_id
_entity_poly.type
_entity_poly.pdbx_seq_one_letter_code
_entity_poly.pdbx_strand_id
1 'polypeptide(L)'
;MTDRILSIDPGREKCGVAVVGKEDGVLWKGVVGTAGLAPLVIDLAAVHDIQTIVIGDRTSHSAAVDAITSLEARSLTIVPVDEHHSSEEARTRYWREHPPAGFWRLVPLGLRVPPVPVDDYVAVILAERYFNKLQK
;
A
#
# COMPACT_ATOMS: atom_id res chain seq x y z
N MET A 1 -10.50 0.58 20.15
CA MET A 1 -9.48 -0.08 19.37
C MET A 1 -9.83 0.02 17.89
N THR A 2 -8.94 0.54 17.09
CA THR A 2 -9.26 0.78 15.69
C THR A 2 -8.77 -0.39 14.84
N ASP A 3 -9.62 -0.84 13.92
CA ASP A 3 -9.25 -1.84 12.93
C ASP A 3 -8.73 -1.17 11.65
N ARG A 4 -8.06 -0.04 11.82
CA ARG A 4 -7.46 0.71 10.72
C ARG A 4 -5.96 0.58 10.76
N ILE A 5 -5.37 0.40 9.58
CA ILE A 5 -3.92 0.32 9.43
C ILE A 5 -3.48 1.23 8.30
N LEU A 6 -2.21 1.59 8.34
CA LEU A 6 -1.56 2.30 7.24
C LEU A 6 -0.60 1.31 6.59
N SER A 7 -0.72 1.13 5.28
CA SER A 7 0.06 0.16 4.54
C SER A 7 0.99 0.88 3.58
N ILE A 8 2.21 0.38 3.43
CA ILE A 8 3.23 0.99 2.58
C ILE A 8 3.84 -0.06 1.66
N ASP A 9 3.86 0.26 0.37
CA ASP A 9 4.64 -0.47 -0.61
C ASP A 9 5.88 0.38 -0.89
N PRO A 10 7.03 0.07 -0.24
CA PRO A 10 8.22 0.91 -0.38
C PRO A 10 8.87 0.73 -1.75
N GLY A 11 9.28 1.83 -2.36
CA GLY A 11 9.97 1.83 -3.63
C GLY A 11 11.24 2.66 -3.53
N ARG A 12 12.00 2.66 -4.60
CA ARG A 12 13.28 3.36 -4.64
C ARG A 12 13.08 4.88 -4.62
N GLU A 13 12.20 5.37 -5.47
CA GLU A 13 11.95 6.80 -5.61
C GLU A 13 10.59 7.22 -5.10
N LYS A 14 9.63 6.31 -5.13
CA LYS A 14 8.27 6.59 -4.69
C LYS A 14 7.70 5.38 -3.99
N CYS A 15 6.72 5.61 -3.15
CA CYS A 15 6.07 4.58 -2.36
C CYS A 15 4.56 4.63 -2.57
N GLY A 16 3.93 3.46 -2.55
CA GLY A 16 2.48 3.39 -2.47
C GLY A 16 2.08 3.43 -1.00
N VAL A 17 1.02 4.17 -0.69
CA VAL A 17 0.53 4.30 0.69
C VAL A 17 -0.98 4.18 0.68
N ALA A 18 -1.52 3.47 1.66
CA ALA A 18 -2.96 3.34 1.81
C ALA A 18 -3.34 3.30 3.28
N VAL A 19 -4.49 3.86 3.60
CA VAL A 19 -5.13 3.71 4.90
C VAL A 19 -6.35 2.84 4.69
N VAL A 20 -6.41 1.69 5.37
CA VAL A 20 -7.46 0.70 5.15
C VAL A 20 -8.01 0.27 6.50
N GLY A 21 -9.32 0.25 6.61
CA GLY A 21 -10.01 -0.29 7.77
C GLY A 21 -10.52 -1.69 7.48
N LYS A 22 -10.55 -2.53 8.49
CA LYS A 22 -11.04 -3.90 8.35
C LYS A 22 -12.48 -3.93 7.84
N GLU A 23 -13.32 -3.04 8.36
CA GLU A 23 -14.72 -2.93 7.97
C GLU A 23 -14.98 -1.75 7.05
N ASP A 24 -14.22 -0.67 7.22
CA ASP A 24 -14.42 0.56 6.46
C ASP A 24 -13.91 0.49 5.01
N GLY A 25 -13.02 -0.44 4.72
CA GLY A 25 -12.39 -0.52 3.41
C GLY A 25 -11.30 0.54 3.24
N VAL A 26 -11.05 0.95 2.02
CA VAL A 26 -10.01 1.92 1.70
C VAL A 26 -10.48 3.32 2.08
N LEU A 27 -9.79 3.95 3.03
CA LEU A 27 -10.10 5.31 3.47
C LEU A 27 -9.27 6.35 2.75
N TRP A 28 -8.06 5.99 2.34
CA TRP A 28 -7.16 6.86 1.60
C TRP A 28 -6.14 6.01 0.85
N LYS A 29 -5.75 6.43 -0.33
CA LYS A 29 -4.63 5.80 -1.03
C LYS A 29 -3.96 6.80 -1.94
N GLY A 30 -2.66 6.60 -2.17
CA GLY A 30 -1.90 7.48 -3.04
C GLY A 30 -0.47 7.02 -3.20
N VAL A 31 0.26 7.72 -4.05
CA VAL A 31 1.68 7.49 -4.30
C VAL A 31 2.42 8.73 -3.88
N VAL A 32 3.51 8.57 -3.13
CA VAL A 32 4.31 9.67 -2.60
C VAL A 32 5.78 9.42 -2.88
N GLY A 33 6.54 10.48 -3.14
CA GLY A 33 7.98 10.38 -3.24
C GLY A 33 8.57 9.92 -1.90
N THR A 34 9.63 9.12 -1.95
CA THR A 34 10.23 8.54 -0.76
C THR A 34 10.63 9.63 0.26
N ALA A 35 11.07 10.79 -0.22
CA ALA A 35 11.45 11.89 0.68
C ALA A 35 10.27 12.45 1.47
N GLY A 36 9.05 12.33 0.94
CA GLY A 36 7.84 12.81 1.60
C GLY A 36 7.10 11.76 2.40
N LEU A 37 7.65 10.55 2.48
CA LEU A 37 6.97 9.42 3.11
C LEU A 37 6.71 9.62 4.60
N ALA A 38 7.75 9.96 5.36
CA ALA A 38 7.62 10.09 6.81
C ALA A 38 6.62 11.17 7.23
N PRO A 39 6.68 12.39 6.68
CA PRO A 39 5.66 13.40 7.01
C PRO A 39 4.24 12.96 6.68
N LEU A 40 4.04 12.32 5.52
CA LEU A 40 2.72 11.83 5.13
C LEU A 40 2.21 10.77 6.10
N VAL A 41 3.06 9.82 6.48
CA VAL A 41 2.68 8.76 7.42
C VAL A 41 2.27 9.36 8.77
N ILE A 42 3.03 10.33 9.26
CA ILE A 42 2.71 11.00 10.52
C ILE A 42 1.34 11.68 10.44
N ASP A 43 1.09 12.41 9.37
CA ASP A 43 -0.17 13.11 9.17
C ASP A 43 -1.35 12.14 9.07
N LEU A 44 -1.22 11.09 8.27
CA LEU A 44 -2.28 10.11 8.10
C LEU A 44 -2.54 9.32 9.40
N ALA A 45 -1.49 9.00 10.15
CA ALA A 45 -1.64 8.30 11.41
C ALA A 45 -2.40 9.14 12.42
N ALA A 46 -2.16 10.45 12.44
CA ALA A 46 -2.87 11.37 13.32
C ALA A 46 -4.34 11.52 12.91
N VAL A 47 -4.60 11.71 11.62
CA VAL A 47 -5.96 11.93 11.11
C VAL A 47 -6.85 10.70 11.29
N HIS A 48 -6.30 9.51 11.05
CA HIS A 48 -7.06 8.27 11.07
C HIS A 48 -6.86 7.44 12.35
N ASP A 49 -6.11 7.96 13.31
CA ASP A 49 -5.82 7.27 14.58
C ASP A 49 -5.15 5.91 14.33
N ILE A 50 -4.09 5.91 13.55
CA ILE A 50 -3.36 4.70 13.18
C ILE A 50 -2.29 4.39 14.23
N GLN A 51 -2.17 3.13 14.62
CA GLN A 51 -1.12 2.64 15.51
C GLN A 51 -0.25 1.58 14.83
N THR A 52 -0.75 0.96 13.78
CA THR A 52 -0.05 -0.13 13.09
C THR A 52 0.26 0.27 11.65
N ILE A 53 1.52 0.10 11.27
CA ILE A 53 1.99 0.32 9.91
C ILE A 53 2.39 -1.03 9.33
N VAL A 54 1.83 -1.36 8.18
CA VAL A 54 2.15 -2.58 7.43
C VAL A 54 3.08 -2.22 6.29
N ILE A 55 4.14 -2.98 6.10
CA ILE A 55 5.12 -2.72 5.04
C ILE A 55 5.45 -4.00 4.28
N GLY A 56 5.62 -3.90 2.97
CA GLY A 56 6.03 -5.04 2.15
C GLY A 56 7.43 -5.52 2.55
N ASP A 57 7.59 -6.84 2.66
CA ASP A 57 8.79 -7.44 3.23
C ASP A 57 9.91 -7.72 2.23
N ARG A 58 9.64 -7.64 0.94
CA ARG A 58 10.64 -7.96 -0.10
C ARG A 58 11.48 -6.79 -0.53
N THR A 59 11.07 -5.59 -0.16
CA THR A 59 11.74 -4.39 -0.60
C THR A 59 12.83 -4.01 0.39
N SER A 60 14.04 -3.82 -0.11
CA SER A 60 15.19 -3.49 0.70
C SER A 60 15.74 -2.09 0.40
N HIS A 61 14.86 -1.16 -0.03
CA HIS A 61 15.30 0.20 -0.33
C HIS A 61 15.52 0.96 0.96
N SER A 62 16.79 1.19 1.27
CA SER A 62 17.20 1.69 2.58
C SER A 62 16.56 3.01 2.97
N ALA A 63 16.38 3.93 2.02
CA ALA A 63 15.82 5.24 2.35
C ALA A 63 14.39 5.13 2.88
N ALA A 64 13.54 4.31 2.24
CA ALA A 64 12.17 4.11 2.69
C ALA A 64 12.14 3.35 4.02
N VAL A 65 12.96 2.30 4.13
CA VAL A 65 13.03 1.50 5.35
C VAL A 65 13.50 2.34 6.53
N ASP A 66 14.53 3.17 6.33
CA ASP A 66 15.04 4.04 7.38
C ASP A 66 14.00 5.06 7.82
N ALA A 67 13.28 5.66 6.86
CA ALA A 67 12.23 6.62 7.19
C ALA A 67 11.13 6.00 8.04
N ILE A 68 10.74 4.77 7.74
CA ILE A 68 9.69 4.07 8.47
C ILE A 68 10.20 3.59 9.83
N THR A 69 11.40 3.03 9.88
CA THR A 69 11.99 2.54 11.12
C THR A 69 12.09 3.65 12.16
N SER A 70 12.40 4.88 11.73
CA SER A 70 12.48 6.02 12.63
C SER A 70 11.14 6.34 13.29
N LEU A 71 10.03 5.91 12.71
CA LEU A 71 8.69 6.17 13.23
C LEU A 71 8.33 5.26 14.41
N GLU A 72 9.08 4.19 14.65
CA GLU A 72 8.82 3.32 15.80
C GLU A 72 8.95 4.10 17.12
N ALA A 73 9.80 5.12 17.14
CA ALA A 73 9.95 5.97 18.31
C ALA A 73 8.68 6.76 18.65
N ARG A 74 7.71 6.81 17.74
CA ARG A 74 6.45 7.52 17.93
C ARG A 74 5.33 6.58 18.37
N SER A 75 5.67 5.43 18.92
CA SER A 75 4.70 4.41 19.37
C SER A 75 3.91 3.78 18.25
N LEU A 76 4.46 3.77 17.04
CA LEU A 76 3.86 3.09 15.90
C LEU A 76 4.48 1.70 15.76
N THR A 77 3.64 0.70 15.60
CA THR A 77 4.08 -0.68 15.42
C THR A 77 4.23 -0.97 13.93
N ILE A 78 5.39 -1.49 13.53
CA ILE A 78 5.66 -1.80 12.12
C ILE A 78 5.60 -3.31 11.92
N VAL A 79 4.77 -3.77 10.99
CA VAL A 79 4.55 -5.20 10.72
C VAL A 79 4.89 -5.49 9.26
N PRO A 80 5.85 -6.37 8.99
CA PRO A 80 6.13 -6.78 7.62
C PRO A 80 5.05 -7.75 7.11
N VAL A 81 4.73 -7.64 5.83
CA VAL A 81 3.74 -8.50 5.18
C VAL A 81 4.31 -8.99 3.84
N ASP A 82 4.05 -10.25 3.51
CA ASP A 82 4.49 -10.84 2.26
C ASP A 82 3.90 -10.08 1.08
N GLU A 83 4.75 -9.59 0.18
CA GLU A 83 4.32 -8.85 -1.01
C GLU A 83 4.42 -9.67 -2.29
N HIS A 84 4.60 -10.99 -2.19
CA HIS A 84 4.72 -11.87 -3.36
C HIS A 84 3.47 -11.76 -4.24
N HIS A 85 3.67 -11.51 -5.54
CA HIS A 85 2.60 -11.32 -6.53
C HIS A 85 1.66 -10.14 -6.28
N SER A 86 2.01 -9.24 -5.35
CA SER A 86 1.15 -8.09 -5.04
C SER A 86 1.00 -7.14 -6.23
N SER A 87 2.04 -6.98 -7.04
CA SER A 87 1.95 -6.12 -8.22
C SER A 87 0.99 -6.67 -9.27
N GLU A 88 0.95 -7.99 -9.43
CA GLU A 88 0.01 -8.63 -10.36
C GLU A 88 -1.43 -8.44 -9.89
N GLU A 89 -1.68 -8.63 -8.61
CA GLU A 89 -3.00 -8.41 -8.03
C GLU A 89 -3.42 -6.95 -8.15
N ALA A 90 -2.48 -6.02 -7.97
CA ALA A 90 -2.75 -4.59 -8.09
C ALA A 90 -3.19 -4.23 -9.51
N ARG A 91 -2.50 -4.75 -10.52
CA ARG A 91 -2.86 -4.51 -11.91
C ARG A 91 -4.23 -5.09 -12.24
N THR A 92 -4.52 -6.30 -11.77
CA THR A 92 -5.82 -6.94 -11.96
C THR A 92 -6.92 -6.10 -11.33
N ARG A 93 -6.69 -5.62 -10.10
CA ARG A 93 -7.66 -4.80 -9.40
C ARG A 93 -7.88 -3.46 -10.09
N TYR A 94 -6.80 -2.84 -10.59
CA TYR A 94 -6.91 -1.59 -11.35
C TYR A 94 -7.85 -1.76 -12.54
N TRP A 95 -7.66 -2.83 -13.35
CA TRP A 95 -8.49 -3.04 -14.53
C TRP A 95 -9.91 -3.45 -14.19
N ARG A 96 -10.14 -4.02 -13.01
CA ARG A 96 -11.50 -4.31 -12.55
C ARG A 96 -12.24 -3.02 -12.21
N GLU A 97 -11.55 -2.06 -11.60
CA GLU A 97 -12.14 -0.77 -11.22
C GLU A 97 -12.18 0.22 -12.39
N HIS A 98 -11.31 0.03 -13.38
CA HIS A 98 -11.21 0.88 -14.56
C HIS A 98 -11.31 0.01 -15.82
N PRO A 99 -12.51 -0.41 -16.21
CA PRO A 99 -12.66 -1.31 -17.37
C PRO A 99 -11.98 -0.73 -18.60
N PRO A 100 -11.26 -1.58 -19.35
CA PRO A 100 -10.50 -1.09 -20.50
C PRO A 100 -11.42 -0.63 -21.63
N ALA A 101 -10.92 0.30 -22.43
CA ALA A 101 -11.63 0.80 -23.61
C ALA A 101 -10.69 0.76 -24.80
N GLY A 102 -11.27 0.76 -26.01
CA GLY A 102 -10.48 0.81 -27.23
C GLY A 102 -9.57 -0.39 -27.38
N PHE A 103 -8.31 -0.10 -27.70
CA PHE A 103 -7.29 -1.13 -27.94
C PHE A 103 -7.14 -2.12 -26.78
N TRP A 104 -7.17 -1.62 -25.54
CA TRP A 104 -6.92 -2.47 -24.38
C TRP A 104 -7.99 -3.54 -24.16
N ARG A 105 -9.18 -3.36 -24.71
CA ARG A 105 -10.24 -4.37 -24.64
C ARG A 105 -9.85 -5.67 -25.33
N LEU A 106 -8.98 -5.58 -26.32
CA LEU A 106 -8.53 -6.72 -27.11
C LEU A 106 -7.28 -7.39 -26.53
N VAL A 107 -6.67 -6.80 -25.50
CA VAL A 107 -5.46 -7.31 -24.89
C VAL A 107 -5.83 -8.19 -23.69
N PRO A 108 -5.25 -9.42 -23.59
CA PRO A 108 -5.49 -10.26 -22.42
C PRO A 108 -5.10 -9.53 -21.13
N LEU A 109 -5.85 -9.80 -20.08
CA LEU A 109 -5.68 -9.10 -18.81
C LEU A 109 -4.23 -9.09 -18.31
N GLY A 110 -3.54 -10.22 -18.40
CA GLY A 110 -2.15 -10.32 -17.93
C GLY A 110 -1.14 -9.49 -18.72
N LEU A 111 -1.53 -9.02 -19.92
CA LEU A 111 -0.66 -8.22 -20.77
C LEU A 111 -1.05 -6.74 -20.80
N ARG A 112 -2.11 -6.37 -20.09
CA ARG A 112 -2.53 -4.97 -20.03
C ARG A 112 -1.63 -4.18 -19.10
N VAL A 113 -1.21 -3.01 -19.56
CA VAL A 113 -0.35 -2.11 -18.77
C VAL A 113 -1.20 -0.93 -18.32
N PRO A 114 -1.39 -0.72 -17.00
CA PRO A 114 -2.14 0.44 -16.52
C PRO A 114 -1.45 1.74 -16.93
N PRO A 115 -2.22 2.77 -17.32
CA PRO A 115 -1.64 4.05 -17.73
C PRO A 115 -1.10 4.89 -16.56
N VAL A 116 -1.36 4.47 -15.33
CA VAL A 116 -0.88 5.15 -14.13
C VAL A 116 -0.21 4.15 -13.21
N PRO A 117 0.67 4.60 -12.29
CA PRO A 117 1.27 3.70 -11.31
C PRO A 117 0.19 3.05 -10.44
N VAL A 118 0.41 1.78 -10.09
CA VAL A 118 -0.53 1.04 -9.24
C VAL A 118 0.06 0.77 -7.85
N ASP A 119 1.06 1.55 -7.45
CA ASP A 119 1.73 1.35 -6.17
C ASP A 119 0.77 1.52 -4.99
N ASP A 120 -0.20 2.41 -5.11
CA ASP A 120 -1.24 2.59 -4.09
C ASP A 120 -2.14 1.35 -4.00
N TYR A 121 -2.44 0.71 -5.12
CA TYR A 121 -3.18 -0.56 -5.11
C TYR A 121 -2.39 -1.68 -4.47
N VAL A 122 -1.08 -1.69 -4.66
CA VAL A 122 -0.21 -2.66 -3.99
C VAL A 122 -0.32 -2.46 -2.48
N ALA A 123 -0.27 -1.22 -2.01
CA ALA A 123 -0.42 -0.92 -0.58
C ALA A 123 -1.77 -1.41 -0.04
N VAL A 124 -2.85 -1.24 -0.79
CA VAL A 124 -4.17 -1.75 -0.40
C VAL A 124 -4.15 -3.28 -0.27
N ILE A 125 -3.52 -3.96 -1.21
CA ILE A 125 -3.43 -5.42 -1.18
C ILE A 125 -2.63 -5.90 0.03
N LEU A 126 -1.54 -5.23 0.36
CA LEU A 126 -0.76 -5.56 1.55
C LEU A 126 -1.60 -5.41 2.82
N ALA A 127 -2.41 -4.36 2.90
CA ALA A 127 -3.33 -4.17 4.03
C ALA A 127 -4.34 -5.30 4.13
N GLU A 128 -4.92 -5.70 3.00
CA GLU A 128 -5.87 -6.79 2.97
C GLU A 128 -5.25 -8.11 3.38
N ARG A 129 -4.01 -8.36 2.98
CA ARG A 129 -3.27 -9.55 3.40
C ARG A 129 -3.03 -9.56 4.90
N TYR A 130 -2.73 -8.40 5.47
CA TYR A 130 -2.56 -8.27 6.91
C TYR A 130 -3.83 -8.66 7.66
N PHE A 131 -4.98 -8.12 7.24
CA PHE A 131 -6.25 -8.45 7.88
C PHE A 131 -6.61 -9.92 7.73
N ASN A 132 -6.36 -10.50 6.55
CA ASN A 132 -6.64 -11.92 6.30
C ASN A 132 -5.78 -12.81 7.19
N LYS A 133 -4.52 -12.42 7.42
CA LYS A 133 -3.62 -13.18 8.29
C LYS A 133 -4.09 -13.18 9.74
N LEU A 134 -4.67 -12.07 10.20
CA LEU A 134 -5.18 -11.97 11.57
C LEU A 134 -6.38 -12.88 11.82
N GLN A 135 -7.13 -13.23 10.77
CA GLN A 135 -8.31 -14.06 10.90
C GLN A 135 -8.00 -15.56 10.98
N LYS A 136 -6.77 -15.92 10.74
CA LYS A 136 -6.32 -17.33 10.83
C LYS A 136 -5.69 -17.59 12.22
#